data_a689a407053b1e8829d757fc29556fec
#
_entry.id   a689a407053b1e8829d757fc29556fec
#
_cell.length_a   1.000
_cell.length_b   1.000
_cell.length_c   1.000
_cell.angle_alpha   90.00
_cell.angle_beta   90.00
_cell.angle_gamma   90.00
#
_symmetry.space_group_name_H-M   'P 1'
#
loop_
_entity.id
_entity.type
_entity.pdbx_description
1 polymer ?
#
loop_
_entity_poly.entity_id
_entity_poly.type
_entity_poly.pdbx_seq_one_letter_code
_entity_poly.pdbx_strand_id
1 'polypeptide(L)'
;MNYLTYLPVFDKLTKSQQDTLTSSAFVRKFGKGEILHNGSQNCTGLLLVLSGQIRAFTITDDGREITMYRLFERDICLFSASCIMNSIQFDITVTAEKETKVLVIPSEVYKSIMDVSAPLANYTNEVMASRFSAIMWLLAQVMWKSFDK
;
A
#
# COMPACT_ATOMS: atom_id res chain seq x y z
N MET A 1 7.36 10.69 -18.69
CA MET A 1 8.02 10.59 -17.38
C MET A 1 7.78 9.21 -16.78
N ASN A 2 8.83 8.54 -16.34
CA ASN A 2 8.67 7.21 -15.76
C ASN A 2 8.49 7.31 -14.24
N TYR A 3 7.26 7.19 -13.78
CA TYR A 3 6.94 7.31 -12.35
C TYR A 3 7.49 6.14 -11.52
N LEU A 4 7.87 5.05 -12.15
CA LEU A 4 8.45 3.90 -11.44
C LEU A 4 9.81 4.22 -10.83
N THR A 5 10.45 5.29 -11.26
CA THR A 5 11.68 5.76 -10.61
C THR A 5 11.45 6.20 -9.17
N TYR A 6 10.19 6.46 -8.78
CA TYR A 6 9.85 6.73 -7.37
C TYR A 6 9.99 5.48 -6.50
N LEU A 7 10.01 4.30 -7.10
CA LEU A 7 10.25 3.05 -6.38
C LEU A 7 11.76 2.93 -6.14
N PRO A 8 12.22 2.95 -4.88
CA PRO A 8 13.66 3.05 -4.60
C PRO A 8 14.52 1.92 -5.16
N VAL A 9 13.93 0.74 -5.35
CA VAL A 9 14.68 -0.41 -5.84
C VAL A 9 14.61 -0.59 -7.36
N PHE A 10 13.95 0.33 -8.06
CA PHE A 10 13.73 0.18 -9.49
C PHE A 10 15.05 -0.01 -10.24
N ASP A 11 16.08 0.73 -9.83
CA ASP A 11 17.43 0.65 -10.46
C ASP A 11 18.10 -0.72 -10.26
N LYS A 12 17.68 -1.46 -9.25
CA LYS A 12 18.26 -2.77 -8.93
C LYS A 12 17.57 -3.90 -9.66
N LEU A 13 16.52 -3.62 -10.40
CA LEU A 13 15.82 -4.62 -11.19
C LEU A 13 16.50 -4.79 -12.54
N THR A 14 16.32 -5.98 -13.15
CA THR A 14 16.81 -6.21 -14.51
C THR A 14 16.02 -5.34 -15.49
N LYS A 15 16.59 -5.13 -16.68
CA LYS A 15 15.90 -4.36 -17.71
C LYS A 15 14.56 -4.98 -18.09
N SER A 16 14.50 -6.30 -18.17
CA SER A 16 13.27 -7.02 -18.47
C SER A 16 12.21 -6.77 -17.41
N GLN A 17 12.61 -6.80 -16.13
CA GLN A 17 11.71 -6.53 -15.02
C GLN A 17 11.22 -5.07 -15.04
N GLN A 18 12.12 -4.15 -15.29
CA GLN A 18 11.77 -2.73 -15.43
C GLN A 18 10.77 -2.51 -16.55
N ASP A 19 10.99 -3.15 -17.70
CA ASP A 19 10.09 -3.02 -18.85
C ASP A 19 8.72 -3.61 -18.56
N THR A 20 8.67 -4.73 -17.85
CA THR A 20 7.41 -5.37 -17.45
C THR A 20 6.61 -4.46 -16.54
N LEU A 21 7.23 -3.85 -15.55
CA LEU A 21 6.57 -2.90 -14.67
C LEU A 21 6.09 -1.67 -15.44
N THR A 22 6.94 -1.13 -16.29
CA THR A 22 6.62 0.08 -17.06
C THR A 22 5.41 -0.14 -17.97
N SER A 23 5.32 -1.31 -18.60
CA SER A 23 4.21 -1.60 -19.52
C SER A 23 2.93 -1.98 -18.80
N SER A 24 3.01 -2.42 -17.54
CA SER A 24 1.85 -2.92 -16.80
C SER A 24 1.25 -1.89 -15.86
N ALA A 25 2.06 -0.97 -15.35
CA ALA A 25 1.61 0.05 -14.40
C ALA A 25 0.84 1.16 -15.12
N PHE A 26 -0.15 1.71 -14.45
CA PHE A 26 -0.96 2.78 -15.02
C PHE A 26 -1.33 3.80 -13.95
N VAL A 27 -1.61 5.03 -14.40
CA VAL A 27 -1.95 6.15 -13.50
C VAL A 27 -3.46 6.21 -13.32
N ARG A 28 -3.90 6.42 -12.09
CA ARG A 28 -5.30 6.71 -11.77
C ARG A 28 -5.38 7.96 -10.91
N LYS A 29 -6.46 8.71 -11.11
CA LYS A 29 -6.74 9.93 -10.37
C LYS A 29 -7.98 9.73 -9.51
N PHE A 30 -7.94 10.27 -8.30
CA PHE A 30 -9.05 10.21 -7.35
C PHE A 30 -9.31 11.58 -6.78
N GLY A 31 -10.59 11.92 -6.63
CA GLY A 31 -10.99 13.13 -5.96
C GLY A 31 -11.07 12.92 -4.46
N LYS A 32 -11.11 14.02 -3.73
CA LYS A 32 -11.23 13.99 -2.27
C LYS A 32 -12.45 13.16 -1.86
N GLY A 33 -12.23 12.21 -0.95
CA GLY A 33 -13.26 11.34 -0.42
C GLY A 33 -13.52 10.08 -1.22
N GLU A 34 -12.92 9.93 -2.39
CA GLU A 34 -13.10 8.70 -3.16
C GLU A 34 -12.34 7.53 -2.54
N ILE A 35 -12.91 6.34 -2.69
CA ILE A 35 -12.32 5.11 -2.16
C ILE A 35 -11.41 4.50 -3.22
N LEU A 36 -10.16 4.26 -2.85
CA LEU A 36 -9.18 3.61 -3.72
C LEU A 36 -9.23 2.08 -3.56
N HIS A 37 -9.47 1.62 -2.35
CA HIS A 37 -9.49 0.20 -2.02
C HIS A 37 -10.46 -0.01 -0.88
N ASN A 38 -11.28 -1.05 -0.97
CA ASN A 38 -12.30 -1.33 0.05
C ASN A 38 -12.21 -2.78 0.50
N GLY A 39 -11.56 -2.98 1.64
CA GLY A 39 -11.50 -4.27 2.29
C GLY A 39 -10.64 -5.30 1.59
N SER A 40 -10.74 -6.55 2.06
CA SER A 40 -9.90 -7.64 1.61
C SER A 40 -10.44 -8.38 0.37
N GLN A 41 -11.64 -8.04 -0.07
CA GLN A 41 -12.32 -8.79 -1.13
C GLN A 41 -11.77 -8.53 -2.52
N ASN A 42 -11.22 -7.35 -2.74
CA ASN A 42 -10.70 -6.95 -4.05
C ASN A 42 -9.22 -6.62 -3.95
N CYS A 43 -8.44 -7.22 -4.83
CA CYS A 43 -7.03 -6.89 -4.93
C CYS A 43 -6.87 -5.75 -5.92
N THR A 44 -6.69 -4.54 -5.39
CA THR A 44 -6.58 -3.34 -6.20
C THR A 44 -5.22 -3.24 -6.89
N GLY A 45 -4.19 -3.82 -6.27
CA GLY A 45 -2.82 -3.67 -6.71
C GLY A 45 -2.06 -2.80 -5.73
N LEU A 46 -0.77 -2.60 -6.01
CA LEU A 46 0.04 -1.70 -5.21
C LEU A 46 -0.20 -0.28 -5.69
N LEU A 47 -0.28 0.64 -4.74
CA LEU A 47 -0.55 2.04 -5.04
C LEU A 47 0.66 2.87 -4.65
N LEU A 48 1.33 3.43 -5.64
CA LEU A 48 2.43 4.37 -5.41
C LEU A 48 1.85 5.78 -5.53
N VAL A 49 1.93 6.54 -4.44
CA VAL A 49 1.35 7.90 -4.42
C VAL A 49 2.25 8.84 -5.22
N LEU A 50 1.72 9.40 -6.29
CA LEU A 50 2.43 10.36 -7.12
C LEU A 50 2.20 11.78 -6.64
N SER A 51 1.00 12.08 -6.18
CA SER A 51 0.67 13.36 -5.56
C SER A 51 -0.58 13.19 -4.71
N GLY A 52 -0.75 14.04 -3.72
CA GLY A 52 -1.91 14.02 -2.86
C GLY A 52 -1.65 13.29 -1.56
N GLN A 53 -2.70 12.71 -1.00
CA GLN A 53 -2.63 12.08 0.31
C GLN A 53 -3.75 11.04 0.43
N ILE A 54 -3.40 9.87 0.91
CA ILE A 54 -4.36 8.80 1.14
C ILE A 54 -4.32 8.36 2.61
N ARG A 55 -5.44 7.85 3.06
CA ARG A 55 -5.62 7.38 4.43
C ARG A 55 -6.06 5.93 4.41
N ALA A 56 -5.35 5.08 5.14
CA ALA A 56 -5.72 3.69 5.34
C ALA A 56 -6.33 3.55 6.73
N PHE A 57 -7.52 2.98 6.80
CA PHE A 57 -8.23 2.84 8.06
C PHE A 57 -9.03 1.55 8.10
N THR A 58 -9.36 1.14 9.30
CA THR A 58 -10.28 0.02 9.52
C THR A 58 -11.52 0.53 10.25
N ILE A 59 -12.62 -0.20 10.14
CA ILE A 59 -13.87 0.15 10.76
C ILE A 59 -14.15 -0.88 11.86
N THR A 60 -14.40 -0.41 13.08
CA THR A 60 -14.74 -1.26 14.21
C THR A 60 -16.18 -1.76 14.10
N ASP A 61 -16.54 -2.75 14.94
CA ASP A 61 -17.88 -3.32 14.95
C ASP A 61 -18.96 -2.27 15.25
N ASP A 62 -18.60 -1.24 16.03
CA ASP A 62 -19.51 -0.15 16.36
C ASP A 62 -19.49 1.01 15.36
N GLY A 63 -18.83 0.82 14.22
CA GLY A 63 -18.84 1.79 13.13
C GLY A 63 -17.79 2.88 13.19
N ARG A 64 -16.88 2.84 14.16
CA ARG A 64 -15.83 3.85 14.27
C ARG A 64 -14.68 3.55 13.29
N GLU A 65 -14.15 4.59 12.70
CA GLU A 65 -12.98 4.48 11.84
C GLU A 65 -11.73 4.67 12.67
N ILE A 66 -10.78 3.74 12.51
CA ILE A 66 -9.48 3.86 13.15
C ILE A 66 -8.43 4.00 12.05
N THR A 67 -7.81 5.17 11.98
CA THR A 67 -6.75 5.42 11.00
C THR A 67 -5.52 4.61 11.37
N MET A 68 -5.11 3.74 10.45
CA MET A 68 -3.91 2.93 10.63
C MET A 68 -2.66 3.73 10.26
N TYR A 69 -2.71 4.40 9.10
CA TYR A 69 -1.61 5.25 8.64
C TYR A 69 -2.09 6.12 7.48
N ARG A 70 -1.27 7.12 7.18
CA ARG A 70 -1.46 7.97 6.00
C ARG A 70 -0.25 7.84 5.10
N LEU A 71 -0.49 7.99 3.81
CA LEU A 71 0.56 7.91 2.79
C LEU A 71 0.57 9.22 2.02
N PHE A 72 1.77 9.67 1.74
CA PHE A 72 2.04 10.93 1.04
C PHE A 72 2.80 10.66 -0.25
N GLU A 73 3.21 11.71 -0.94
CA GLU A 73 3.96 11.57 -2.19
C GLU A 73 5.15 10.62 -2.00
N ARG A 74 5.30 9.69 -2.93
CA ARG A 74 6.35 8.66 -3.00
C ARG A 74 6.16 7.48 -2.05
N ASP A 75 5.16 7.52 -1.19
CA ASP A 75 4.85 6.37 -0.35
C ASP A 75 4.12 5.30 -1.16
N ILE A 76 4.31 4.05 -0.77
CA ILE A 76 3.66 2.92 -1.43
C ILE A 76 2.70 2.23 -0.47
N CYS A 77 1.51 1.90 -0.97
CA CYS A 77 0.50 1.14 -0.23
C CYS A 77 0.56 -0.32 -0.69
N LEU A 78 0.99 -1.20 0.20
CA LEU A 78 1.06 -2.63 -0.07
C LEU A 78 -0.22 -3.37 0.32
N PHE A 79 -0.96 -2.87 1.31
CA PHE A 79 -2.15 -3.55 1.80
C PHE A 79 -3.31 -3.54 0.80
N SER A 80 -3.30 -2.63 -0.17
CA SER A 80 -4.27 -2.66 -1.27
C SER A 80 -4.03 -3.85 -2.21
N ALA A 81 -2.89 -4.51 -2.06
CA ALA A 81 -2.51 -5.70 -2.82
C ALA A 81 -2.38 -6.92 -1.90
N SER A 82 -3.25 -7.04 -0.92
CA SER A 82 -3.18 -8.12 0.09
C SER A 82 -3.25 -9.50 -0.52
N CYS A 83 -3.75 -9.65 -1.73
CA CYS A 83 -3.83 -10.93 -2.42
C CYS A 83 -2.45 -11.52 -2.77
N ILE A 84 -1.38 -10.73 -2.73
CA ILE A 84 -0.04 -11.25 -2.97
C ILE A 84 0.57 -11.89 -1.72
N MET A 85 -0.08 -11.70 -0.57
CA MET A 85 0.39 -12.21 0.71
C MET A 85 -0.69 -13.11 1.31
N ASN A 86 -0.58 -14.41 1.08
CA ASN A 86 -1.61 -15.38 1.48
C ASN A 86 -1.86 -15.43 2.98
N SER A 87 -0.87 -15.07 3.78
CA SER A 87 -0.96 -15.15 5.23
C SER A 87 -1.44 -13.85 5.89
N ILE A 88 -1.61 -12.78 5.12
CA ILE A 88 -2.01 -11.49 5.65
C ILE A 88 -3.42 -11.18 5.16
N GLN A 89 -4.34 -11.07 6.12
CA GLN A 89 -5.73 -10.68 5.83
C GLN A 89 -6.05 -9.44 6.64
N PHE A 90 -6.05 -8.29 5.95
CA PHE A 90 -6.43 -7.03 6.56
C PHE A 90 -7.64 -6.47 5.85
N ASP A 91 -8.61 -6.10 6.64
CA ASP A 91 -9.82 -5.46 6.16
C ASP A 91 -9.62 -3.95 6.26
N ILE A 92 -8.87 -3.42 5.31
CA ILE A 92 -8.48 -2.01 5.29
C ILE A 92 -9.19 -1.31 4.15
N THR A 93 -9.72 -0.12 4.45
CA THR A 93 -10.24 0.79 3.45
C THR A 93 -9.22 1.92 3.22
N VAL A 94 -9.02 2.28 1.96
CA VAL A 94 -8.11 3.35 1.57
C VAL A 94 -8.90 4.43 0.84
N THR A 95 -8.83 5.66 1.34
CA THR A 95 -9.54 6.80 0.74
C THR A 95 -8.57 7.93 0.44
N ALA A 96 -8.93 8.76 -0.55
CA ALA A 96 -8.19 9.97 -0.86
C ALA A 96 -8.66 11.09 0.07
N GLU A 97 -7.72 11.73 0.76
CA GLU A 97 -8.02 12.84 1.65
C GLU A 97 -8.01 14.19 0.92
N LYS A 98 -7.49 14.21 -0.29
CA LYS A 98 -7.52 15.34 -1.21
C LYS A 98 -7.35 14.79 -2.62
N GLU A 99 -7.33 15.65 -3.63
CA GLU A 99 -7.07 15.19 -4.98
C GLU A 99 -5.76 14.41 -5.01
N THR A 100 -5.81 13.19 -5.50
CA THR A 100 -4.69 12.25 -5.41
C THR A 100 -4.48 11.58 -6.76
N LYS A 101 -3.22 11.40 -7.10
CA LYS A 101 -2.80 10.69 -8.28
C LYS A 101 -1.89 9.55 -7.84
N VAL A 102 -2.20 8.35 -8.31
CA VAL A 102 -1.43 7.15 -7.94
C VAL A 102 -1.02 6.39 -9.18
N LEU A 103 0.11 5.70 -9.06
CA LEU A 103 0.52 4.70 -10.03
C LEU A 103 0.07 3.35 -9.50
N VAL A 104 -0.74 2.64 -10.27
CA VAL A 104 -1.23 1.32 -9.90
C VAL A 104 -0.32 0.27 -10.52
N ILE A 105 0.24 -0.60 -9.69
CA ILE A 105 1.05 -1.72 -10.15
C ILE A 105 0.21 -2.98 -9.92
N PRO A 106 -0.14 -3.72 -10.99
CA PRO A 106 -0.92 -4.94 -10.82
C PRO A 106 -0.23 -5.92 -9.89
N SER A 107 -1.00 -6.51 -8.98
CA SER A 107 -0.45 -7.39 -7.95
C SER A 107 0.28 -8.60 -8.53
N GLU A 108 -0.28 -9.19 -9.57
CA GLU A 108 0.30 -10.38 -10.20
C GLU A 108 1.68 -10.07 -10.80
N VAL A 109 1.82 -8.91 -11.43
CA VAL A 109 3.09 -8.47 -12.01
C VAL A 109 4.12 -8.25 -10.92
N TYR A 110 3.74 -7.53 -9.89
CA TYR A 110 4.63 -7.25 -8.76
C TYR A 110 5.10 -8.55 -8.10
N LYS A 111 4.15 -9.47 -7.85
CA LYS A 111 4.47 -10.74 -7.22
C LYS A 111 5.41 -11.58 -8.07
N SER A 112 5.18 -11.64 -9.37
CA SER A 112 6.02 -12.44 -10.26
C SER A 112 7.48 -11.95 -10.27
N ILE A 113 7.68 -10.65 -10.16
CA ILE A 113 9.02 -10.08 -10.06
C ILE A 113 9.61 -10.31 -8.68
N MET A 114 8.79 -10.11 -7.63
CA MET A 114 9.23 -10.30 -6.25
C MET A 114 9.71 -11.72 -6.00
N ASP A 115 9.07 -12.70 -6.62
CA ASP A 115 9.42 -14.11 -6.44
C ASP A 115 10.82 -14.45 -7.00
N VAL A 116 11.34 -13.65 -7.92
CA VAL A 116 12.63 -13.91 -8.56
C VAL A 116 13.65 -12.77 -8.36
N SER A 117 13.27 -11.73 -7.64
CA SER A 117 14.13 -10.58 -7.40
C SER A 117 14.35 -10.39 -5.90
N ALA A 118 15.55 -10.67 -5.42
CA ALA A 118 15.91 -10.43 -4.03
C ALA A 118 15.79 -8.95 -3.64
N PRO A 119 16.27 -7.99 -4.47
CA PRO A 119 16.10 -6.57 -4.12
C PRO A 119 14.64 -6.17 -3.91
N LEU A 120 13.73 -6.63 -4.77
CA LEU A 120 12.32 -6.27 -4.65
C LEU A 120 11.69 -6.95 -3.44
N ALA A 121 12.01 -8.22 -3.20
CA ALA A 121 11.51 -8.94 -2.04
C ALA A 121 12.00 -8.30 -0.74
N ASN A 122 13.24 -7.91 -0.67
CA ASN A 122 13.82 -7.26 0.51
C ASN A 122 13.18 -5.91 0.77
N TYR A 123 12.97 -5.11 -0.28
CA TYR A 123 12.30 -3.83 -0.17
C TYR A 123 10.87 -4.00 0.35
N THR A 124 10.15 -4.97 -0.21
CA THR A 124 8.77 -5.26 0.20
C THR A 124 8.72 -5.64 1.67
N ASN A 125 9.65 -6.51 2.12
CA ASN A 125 9.71 -6.92 3.51
C ASN A 125 10.01 -5.74 4.45
N GLU A 126 10.88 -4.82 4.04
CA GLU A 126 11.20 -3.63 4.84
C GLU A 126 9.99 -2.73 4.98
N VAL A 127 9.25 -2.50 3.90
CA VAL A 127 8.04 -1.68 3.94
C VAL A 127 6.99 -2.33 4.84
N MET A 128 6.79 -3.64 4.69
CA MET A 128 5.83 -4.38 5.51
C MET A 128 6.20 -4.33 6.99
N ALA A 129 7.48 -4.51 7.30
CA ALA A 129 7.96 -4.47 8.69
C ALA A 129 7.73 -3.09 9.30
N SER A 130 7.99 -2.03 8.54
CA SER A 130 7.75 -0.66 8.99
C SER A 130 6.28 -0.41 9.27
N ARG A 131 5.39 -0.86 8.40
CA ARG A 131 3.95 -0.70 8.59
C ARG A 131 3.45 -1.56 9.74
N PHE A 132 3.96 -2.77 9.86
CA PHE A 132 3.62 -3.65 10.98
C PHE A 132 3.99 -3.01 12.30
N SER A 133 5.19 -2.46 12.40
CA SER A 133 5.65 -1.78 13.61
C SER A 133 4.73 -0.60 13.98
N ALA A 134 4.36 0.21 13.00
CA ALA A 134 3.46 1.35 13.23
C ALA A 134 2.08 0.89 13.70
N ILE A 135 1.55 -0.18 13.10
CA ILE A 135 0.24 -0.73 13.47
C ILE A 135 0.29 -1.34 14.87
N MET A 136 1.35 -2.06 15.19
CA MET A 136 1.51 -2.64 16.53
C MET A 136 1.62 -1.57 17.61
N TRP A 137 2.33 -0.48 17.32
CA TRP A 137 2.40 0.64 18.25
C TRP A 137 1.01 1.23 18.50
N LEU A 138 0.24 1.41 17.43
CA LEU A 138 -1.13 1.93 17.53
C LEU A 138 -2.02 1.01 18.37
N LEU A 139 -1.94 -0.30 18.13
CA LEU A 139 -2.71 -1.27 18.90
C LEU A 139 -2.34 -1.24 20.38
N ALA A 140 -1.05 -1.10 20.69
CA ALA A 140 -0.59 -0.99 22.07
C ALA A 140 -1.21 0.24 22.75
N GLN A 141 -1.27 1.38 22.05
CA GLN A 141 -1.92 2.58 22.60
C GLN A 141 -3.40 2.37 22.89
N VAL A 142 -4.09 1.74 21.96
CA VAL A 142 -5.54 1.47 22.13
C VAL A 142 -5.76 0.51 23.29
N MET A 143 -4.95 -0.53 23.41
CA MET A 143 -5.07 -1.52 24.48
C MET A 143 -4.77 -0.90 25.85
N TRP A 144 -3.72 -0.09 25.94
CA TRP A 144 -3.38 0.58 27.19
C TRP A 144 -4.49 1.50 27.65
N LYS A 145 -5.10 2.24 26.74
CA LYS A 145 -6.24 3.13 27.08
C LYS A 145 -7.46 2.34 27.56
N SER A 146 -7.63 1.11 27.08
CA SER A 146 -8.73 0.26 27.52
C SER A 146 -8.56 -0.23 28.96
N PHE A 147 -7.32 -0.45 29.37
CA PHE A 147 -7.02 -0.94 30.72
C PHE A 147 -6.85 0.19 31.73
N ASP A 148 -6.49 1.36 31.28
CA ASP A 148 -6.16 2.49 32.14
C ASP A 148 -7.39 3.35 32.39
N LYS A 149 -8.29 2.83 33.20
CA LYS A 149 -9.50 3.56 33.60
C LYS A 149 -9.42 4.00 35.04
#